data_088c65d667ec974ef77a6a2a7b83fad6
#
_entry.id   088c65d667ec974ef77a6a2a7b83fad6
#
_cell.length_a   1.000
_cell.length_b   1.000
_cell.length_c   1.000
_cell.angle_alpha   90.00
_cell.angle_beta   90.00
_cell.angle_gamma   90.00
#
_symmetry.space_group_name_H-M   'P 1'
#
loop_
_entity.id
_entity.type
_entity.pdbx_description
1 polymer ?
#
loop_
_entity_poly.entity_id
_entity_poly.type
_entity_poly.pdbx_seq_one_letter_code
_entity_poly.pdbx_strand_id
1 'polypeptide(L)'
;MWEPEFACERGTPEKFTAGGAIKRKSLEDPMPNNPSAKIASIYRYPVKGLSPEPLPSVKLTPGQTLPSDRRYAIENGPSKFDPDNPKYLPKAYFLMLMRNERLASLQTHFDDATNIFTIRHNGREVAQGNLETAEGRADIEDYFRREFSSDLKGAPKILTAPGHSFSDVSAKVVSIINLASVAAIEGAAGQPVDPLRFRSNLYVDGWPGWHEFSLLGETLAIGDVRLKVKKNIVRCAAINVDPVTAERDLNLPKTMVQHFGHDDCGVYAEIITGGTVAAGDMIEIVSPELQLQSS
;
A
#
# COMPACT_ATOMS: atom_id res chain seq x y z
N MET A 1 -19.33 -20.72 -18.70
CA MET A 1 -18.98 -22.01 -18.13
C MET A 1 -17.54 -22.30 -18.59
N TRP A 2 -16.58 -21.84 -17.83
CA TRP A 2 -15.16 -22.20 -17.98
C TRP A 2 -14.48 -21.87 -16.66
N GLU A 3 -14.34 -22.88 -15.81
CA GLU A 3 -13.45 -22.90 -14.66
C GLU A 3 -12.07 -23.34 -15.14
N PRO A 4 -10.99 -22.79 -14.58
CA PRO A 4 -9.74 -23.53 -14.55
C PRO A 4 -9.43 -23.98 -13.13
N GLU A 5 -9.52 -25.27 -12.90
CA GLU A 5 -8.84 -25.98 -11.82
C GLU A 5 -7.33 -25.80 -11.96
N PHE A 6 -6.67 -25.32 -10.92
CA PHE A 6 -5.28 -25.59 -10.64
C PHE A 6 -5.19 -26.22 -9.25
N ALA A 7 -5.26 -27.53 -9.24
CA ALA A 7 -4.87 -28.36 -8.12
C ALA A 7 -3.35 -28.32 -7.98
N CYS A 8 -2.84 -27.82 -6.86
CA CYS A 8 -1.45 -27.98 -6.47
C CYS A 8 -1.34 -29.28 -5.66
N GLU A 9 -0.73 -30.30 -6.23
CA GLU A 9 -0.43 -31.55 -5.56
C GLU A 9 0.54 -31.33 -4.39
N ARG A 10 0.14 -31.76 -3.20
CA ARG A 10 0.95 -31.75 -1.99
C ARG A 10 1.83 -33.00 -1.95
N GLY A 11 3.12 -32.80 -2.14
CA GLY A 11 4.13 -33.81 -1.86
C GLY A 11 4.25 -34.05 -0.35
N THR A 12 4.32 -35.34 0.02
CA THR A 12 4.48 -35.80 1.41
C THR A 12 5.84 -35.39 2.01
N PRO A 13 5.93 -35.01 3.30
CA PRO A 13 7.19 -34.63 3.90
C PRO A 13 8.03 -35.86 4.29
N GLU A 14 9.27 -35.88 3.83
CA GLU A 14 10.31 -36.79 4.35
C GLU A 14 10.70 -36.40 5.80
N LYS A 15 10.83 -37.47 6.61
CA LYS A 15 11.21 -37.36 8.02
C LYS A 15 12.68 -37.00 8.15
N PHE A 16 13.00 -35.82 8.67
CA PHE A 16 14.33 -35.53 9.19
C PHE A 16 14.39 -35.86 10.70
N THR A 17 15.36 -36.70 11.05
CA THR A 17 15.66 -37.13 12.40
C THR A 17 16.34 -36.03 13.22
N ALA A 18 15.94 -35.92 14.46
CA ALA A 18 16.41 -34.95 15.46
C ALA A 18 17.86 -35.18 15.89
N GLY A 19 18.60 -34.10 16.06
CA GLY A 19 19.89 -34.08 16.72
C GLY A 19 20.41 -32.68 16.92
N GLY A 20 20.20 -32.10 18.11
CA GLY A 20 20.81 -30.84 18.50
C GLY A 20 19.91 -29.98 19.41
N ALA A 21 19.97 -30.21 20.71
CA ALA A 21 19.27 -29.40 21.70
C ALA A 21 19.90 -27.99 21.78
N ILE A 22 19.33 -27.02 21.08
CA ILE A 22 19.62 -25.61 21.30
C ILE A 22 18.87 -25.20 22.55
N LYS A 23 19.63 -24.84 23.62
CA LYS A 23 19.09 -24.26 24.84
C LYS A 23 18.24 -23.03 24.49
N ARG A 24 16.93 -23.12 24.66
CA ARG A 24 16.01 -21.98 24.62
C ARG A 24 16.39 -21.08 25.80
N LYS A 25 16.97 -19.92 25.49
CA LYS A 25 17.10 -18.82 26.44
C LYS A 25 15.68 -18.32 26.68
N SER A 26 15.20 -18.40 27.94
CA SER A 26 13.90 -17.88 28.33
C SER A 26 13.88 -16.36 28.13
N LEU A 27 13.11 -15.91 27.16
CA LEU A 27 12.72 -14.52 26.97
C LEU A 27 11.48 -14.27 27.86
N GLU A 28 11.71 -14.08 29.13
CA GLU A 28 10.73 -13.54 30.09
C GLU A 28 11.20 -12.16 30.55
N ASP A 29 11.26 -11.20 29.64
CA ASP A 29 10.98 -9.82 30.02
C ASP A 29 9.52 -9.57 29.63
N PRO A 30 8.67 -9.12 30.58
CA PRO A 30 7.30 -8.75 30.25
C PRO A 30 7.37 -7.61 29.24
N MET A 31 6.95 -7.87 28.01
CA MET A 31 6.78 -6.82 27.01
C MET A 31 5.92 -5.72 27.63
N PRO A 32 6.31 -4.44 27.50
CA PRO A 32 5.46 -3.36 28.01
C PRO A 32 4.07 -3.54 27.39
N ASN A 33 3.04 -3.49 28.24
CA ASN A 33 1.65 -3.81 27.89
C ASN A 33 1.10 -2.98 26.71
N ASN A 34 1.86 -2.02 26.19
CA ASN A 34 1.49 -1.22 25.03
C ASN A 34 2.72 -0.47 24.49
N PRO A 35 3.46 -1.01 23.49
CA PRO A 35 4.62 -0.32 22.94
C PRO A 35 4.15 0.99 22.28
N SER A 36 4.75 2.10 22.70
CA SER A 36 4.49 3.40 22.07
C SER A 36 5.07 3.43 20.66
N ALA A 37 4.34 4.01 19.75
CA ALA A 37 4.77 4.19 18.37
C ALA A 37 4.40 5.59 17.87
N LYS A 38 5.01 6.00 16.76
CA LYS A 38 4.74 7.29 16.12
C LYS A 38 4.61 7.12 14.62
N ILE A 39 3.92 8.04 13.98
CA ILE A 39 3.93 8.19 12.54
C ILE A 39 5.33 8.68 12.13
N ALA A 40 6.10 7.86 11.42
CA ALA A 40 7.40 8.26 10.89
C ALA A 40 7.24 9.09 9.60
N SER A 41 6.29 8.71 8.73
CA SER A 41 5.99 9.43 7.50
C SER A 41 4.61 9.08 6.97
N ILE A 42 4.07 9.99 6.15
CA ILE A 42 2.76 9.86 5.51
C ILE A 42 2.94 9.99 4.01
N TYR A 43 2.31 9.08 3.25
CA TYR A 43 2.31 9.13 1.79
C TYR A 43 0.92 8.90 1.22
N ARG A 44 0.66 9.53 0.09
CA ARG A 44 -0.47 9.22 -0.79
C ARG A 44 0.04 8.85 -2.18
N TYR A 45 -0.82 8.28 -2.98
CA TYR A 45 -0.54 7.82 -4.35
C TYR A 45 -1.69 8.24 -5.26
N PRO A 46 -1.71 9.48 -5.77
CA PRO A 46 -2.87 10.01 -6.48
C PRO A 46 -3.31 9.16 -7.68
N VAL A 47 -2.35 8.61 -8.40
CA VAL A 47 -2.60 7.69 -9.53
C VAL A 47 -2.11 6.29 -9.19
N LYS A 48 -2.98 5.29 -9.36
CA LYS A 48 -2.64 3.88 -9.13
C LYS A 48 -1.40 3.47 -9.93
N GLY A 49 -0.43 2.84 -9.24
CA GLY A 49 0.79 2.35 -9.87
C GLY A 49 1.91 3.38 -10.02
N LEU A 50 1.66 4.68 -9.79
CA LEU A 50 2.64 5.75 -9.94
C LEU A 50 3.25 6.20 -8.61
N SER A 51 4.03 7.28 -8.61
CA SER A 51 4.89 7.71 -7.51
C SER A 51 4.16 7.96 -6.19
N PRO A 52 4.83 7.74 -5.05
CA PRO A 52 4.39 8.24 -3.75
C PRO A 52 4.54 9.77 -3.69
N GLU A 53 3.63 10.43 -2.97
CA GLU A 53 3.74 11.83 -2.59
C GLU A 53 3.80 11.94 -1.07
N PRO A 54 4.88 12.48 -0.50
CA PRO A 54 4.99 12.69 0.94
C PRO A 54 4.06 13.82 1.39
N LEU A 55 3.44 13.63 2.54
CA LEU A 55 2.59 14.62 3.19
C LEU A 55 3.15 14.93 4.59
N PRO A 56 3.36 16.20 4.95
CA PRO A 56 3.76 16.55 6.32
C PRO A 56 2.64 16.30 7.31
N SER A 57 1.40 16.47 6.87
CA SER A 57 0.17 16.18 7.62
C SER A 57 -0.98 15.90 6.66
N VAL A 58 -2.05 15.28 7.18
CA VAL A 58 -3.25 15.00 6.39
C VAL A 58 -4.50 15.02 7.26
N LYS A 59 -5.58 15.60 6.74
CA LYS A 59 -6.90 15.54 7.36
C LYS A 59 -7.59 14.23 6.97
N LEU A 60 -7.90 13.41 7.95
CA LEU A 60 -8.63 12.16 7.80
C LEU A 60 -10.13 12.39 7.99
N THR A 61 -10.95 11.73 7.18
CA THR A 61 -12.42 11.82 7.23
C THR A 61 -13.00 10.42 7.49
N PRO A 62 -13.94 10.26 8.43
CA PRO A 62 -14.56 8.97 8.72
C PRO A 62 -15.11 8.28 7.47
N GLY A 63 -14.85 6.97 7.35
CA GLY A 63 -15.31 6.17 6.23
C GLY A 63 -14.74 6.55 4.86
N GLN A 64 -13.63 7.32 4.80
CA GLN A 64 -12.95 7.67 3.55
C GLN A 64 -11.51 7.10 3.52
N THR A 65 -10.88 7.15 2.35
CA THR A 65 -9.43 6.94 2.19
C THR A 65 -8.69 8.24 2.50
N LEU A 66 -7.35 8.24 2.43
CA LEU A 66 -6.62 9.50 2.41
C LEU A 66 -7.09 10.37 1.23
N PRO A 67 -7.14 11.70 1.40
CA PRO A 67 -7.47 12.62 0.30
C PRO A 67 -6.60 12.36 -0.92
N SER A 68 -7.24 12.27 -2.08
CA SER A 68 -6.64 12.01 -3.39
C SER A 68 -5.84 10.70 -3.52
N ASP A 69 -5.90 9.81 -2.52
CA ASP A 69 -5.20 8.53 -2.59
C ASP A 69 -5.89 7.57 -3.57
N ARG A 70 -5.17 7.14 -4.63
CA ARG A 70 -5.68 6.32 -5.75
C ARG A 70 -6.98 6.87 -6.34
N ARG A 71 -7.10 8.21 -6.38
CA ARG A 71 -8.24 8.91 -7.00
C ARG A 71 -8.35 8.61 -8.49
N TYR A 72 -7.20 8.35 -9.12
CA TYR A 72 -7.11 8.05 -10.55
C TYR A 72 -6.45 6.69 -10.77
N ALA A 73 -6.82 6.07 -11.91
CA ALA A 73 -6.13 4.88 -12.42
C ALA A 73 -5.99 4.98 -13.94
N ILE A 74 -4.97 4.34 -14.49
CA ILE A 74 -4.77 4.21 -15.93
C ILE A 74 -5.31 2.86 -16.36
N GLU A 75 -6.43 2.86 -17.06
CA GLU A 75 -7.02 1.66 -17.64
C GLU A 75 -6.06 1.02 -18.65
N ASN A 76 -5.93 -0.29 -18.60
CA ASN A 76 -5.07 -1.06 -19.49
C ASN A 76 -5.90 -2.08 -20.27
N GLY A 77 -6.59 -1.58 -21.30
CA GLY A 77 -7.63 -2.29 -22.03
C GLY A 77 -9.02 -2.15 -21.38
N PRO A 78 -10.10 -2.34 -22.13
CA PRO A 78 -11.44 -1.96 -21.70
C PRO A 78 -11.89 -2.71 -20.42
N SER A 79 -12.14 -1.97 -19.35
CA SER A 79 -12.58 -2.49 -18.03
C SER A 79 -14.08 -2.44 -17.82
N LYS A 80 -14.80 -1.73 -18.67
CA LYS A 80 -16.23 -1.40 -18.52
C LYS A 80 -16.51 -0.62 -17.22
N PHE A 81 -15.54 0.20 -16.78
CA PHE A 81 -15.76 1.08 -15.64
C PHE A 81 -16.83 2.12 -15.97
N ASP A 82 -17.81 2.22 -15.05
CA ASP A 82 -18.88 3.19 -15.13
C ASP A 82 -18.67 4.26 -14.05
N PRO A 83 -18.30 5.50 -14.42
CA PRO A 83 -18.07 6.57 -13.45
C PRO A 83 -19.34 7.04 -12.73
N ASP A 84 -20.52 6.81 -13.30
CA ASP A 84 -21.82 7.16 -12.68
C ASP A 84 -22.27 6.10 -11.65
N ASN A 85 -21.74 4.88 -11.77
CA ASN A 85 -22.00 3.79 -10.82
C ASN A 85 -20.68 3.03 -10.52
N PRO A 86 -19.68 3.68 -9.87
CA PRO A 86 -18.36 3.15 -9.71
C PRO A 86 -18.35 1.92 -8.81
N LYS A 87 -17.80 0.82 -9.34
CA LYS A 87 -17.60 -0.42 -8.61
C LYS A 87 -16.13 -0.78 -8.53
N TYR A 88 -15.78 -1.51 -7.49
CA TYR A 88 -14.43 -2.08 -7.38
C TYR A 88 -14.11 -2.93 -8.61
N LEU A 89 -12.92 -2.72 -9.16
CA LEU A 89 -12.37 -3.51 -10.26
C LEU A 89 -11.03 -4.13 -9.86
N PRO A 90 -10.78 -5.40 -10.24
CA PRO A 90 -9.49 -6.03 -10.04
C PRO A 90 -8.35 -5.22 -10.66
N LYS A 91 -7.21 -5.18 -9.97
CA LYS A 91 -6.02 -4.40 -10.42
C LYS A 91 -5.52 -4.79 -11.82
N ALA A 92 -5.89 -5.97 -12.33
CA ALA A 92 -5.50 -6.45 -13.66
C ALA A 92 -6.04 -5.60 -14.81
N TYR A 93 -7.05 -4.76 -14.58
CA TYR A 93 -7.60 -3.82 -15.56
C TYR A 93 -6.80 -2.53 -15.69
N PHE A 94 -5.80 -2.32 -14.83
CA PHE A 94 -5.03 -1.09 -14.80
C PHE A 94 -3.55 -1.33 -15.08
N LEU A 95 -2.83 -0.30 -15.49
CA LEU A 95 -1.38 -0.28 -15.38
C LEU A 95 -1.01 -0.39 -13.89
N MET A 96 -0.10 -1.30 -13.55
CA MET A 96 0.27 -1.62 -12.16
C MET A 96 1.69 -2.16 -12.05
N LEU A 97 2.40 -1.80 -10.99
CA LEU A 97 3.79 -2.20 -10.75
C LEU A 97 4.03 -3.71 -10.78
N MET A 98 3.01 -4.51 -10.38
CA MET A 98 3.13 -5.97 -10.42
C MET A 98 3.44 -6.52 -11.82
N ARG A 99 3.09 -5.79 -12.90
CA ARG A 99 3.31 -6.19 -14.30
C ARG A 99 4.13 -5.17 -15.11
N ASN A 100 4.12 -3.92 -14.71
CA ASN A 100 4.65 -2.80 -15.44
C ASN A 100 5.66 -2.05 -14.55
N GLU A 101 6.82 -2.67 -14.29
CA GLU A 101 7.86 -2.11 -13.41
C GLU A 101 8.37 -0.75 -13.87
N ARG A 102 8.40 -0.51 -15.17
CA ARG A 102 8.80 0.79 -15.76
C ARG A 102 8.00 1.98 -15.22
N LEU A 103 6.80 1.76 -14.66
CA LEU A 103 6.04 2.82 -14.00
C LEU A 103 6.80 3.44 -12.83
N ALA A 104 7.67 2.69 -12.17
CA ALA A 104 8.49 3.20 -11.06
C ALA A 104 9.56 4.20 -11.50
N SER A 105 9.97 4.20 -12.78
CA SER A 105 10.92 5.19 -13.32
C SER A 105 10.31 6.59 -13.49
N LEU A 106 8.99 6.70 -13.41
CA LEU A 106 8.28 7.97 -13.53
C LEU A 106 8.20 8.67 -12.18
N GLN A 107 8.57 9.94 -12.14
CA GLN A 107 8.33 10.83 -11.00
C GLN A 107 7.08 11.63 -11.28
N THR A 108 6.06 11.47 -10.45
CA THR A 108 4.78 12.11 -10.69
C THR A 108 4.36 12.99 -9.54
N HIS A 109 3.64 14.06 -9.85
CA HIS A 109 3.08 14.97 -8.87
C HIS A 109 1.67 15.40 -9.27
N PHE A 110 0.76 15.41 -8.30
CA PHE A 110 -0.62 15.87 -8.45
C PHE A 110 -0.89 17.06 -7.52
N ASP A 111 -1.23 18.20 -8.10
CA ASP A 111 -1.61 19.40 -7.38
C ASP A 111 -3.13 19.40 -7.16
N ASP A 112 -3.57 19.27 -5.89
CA ASP A 112 -4.99 19.26 -5.52
C ASP A 112 -5.70 20.60 -5.79
N ALA A 113 -4.98 21.71 -5.81
CA ALA A 113 -5.60 23.02 -6.00
C ALA A 113 -5.95 23.28 -7.47
N THR A 114 -5.11 22.79 -8.38
CA THR A 114 -5.27 22.99 -9.84
C THR A 114 -5.74 21.75 -10.56
N ASN A 115 -5.72 20.58 -9.92
CA ASN A 115 -5.92 19.25 -10.50
C ASN A 115 -4.91 18.93 -11.63
N ILE A 116 -3.77 19.62 -11.65
CA ILE A 116 -2.71 19.37 -12.63
C ILE A 116 -1.90 18.17 -12.16
N PHE A 117 -1.75 17.22 -13.07
CA PHE A 117 -0.87 16.06 -12.90
C PHE A 117 0.33 16.21 -13.81
N THR A 118 1.52 16.11 -13.24
CA THR A 118 2.80 16.26 -13.94
C THR A 118 3.56 14.94 -13.90
N ILE A 119 4.09 14.51 -15.02
CA ILE A 119 4.98 13.35 -15.13
C ILE A 119 6.38 13.84 -15.52
N ARG A 120 7.37 13.39 -14.78
CA ARG A 120 8.79 13.57 -15.10
C ARG A 120 9.46 12.21 -15.28
N HIS A 121 10.37 12.17 -16.22
CA HIS A 121 11.24 11.03 -16.46
C HIS A 121 12.68 11.52 -16.62
N ASN A 122 13.61 10.95 -15.86
CA ASN A 122 15.00 11.39 -15.81
C ASN A 122 15.14 12.91 -15.54
N GLY A 123 14.34 13.44 -14.61
CA GLY A 123 14.34 14.85 -14.20
C GLY A 123 13.68 15.82 -15.18
N ARG A 124 13.25 15.37 -16.37
CA ARG A 124 12.59 16.20 -17.36
C ARG A 124 11.08 15.99 -17.30
N GLU A 125 10.33 17.07 -17.42
CA GLU A 125 8.88 16.99 -17.60
C GLU A 125 8.58 16.42 -18.99
N VAL A 126 7.76 15.37 -19.03
CA VAL A 126 7.45 14.61 -20.25
C VAL A 126 5.96 14.63 -20.58
N ALA A 127 5.12 14.91 -19.60
CA ALA A 127 3.68 15.13 -19.79
C ALA A 127 3.10 15.91 -18.61
N GLN A 128 2.09 16.73 -18.89
CA GLN A 128 1.31 17.45 -17.88
C GLN A 128 -0.13 17.59 -18.39
N GLY A 129 -1.11 17.51 -17.48
CA GLY A 129 -2.51 17.70 -17.83
C GLY A 129 -3.39 17.88 -16.59
N ASN A 130 -4.47 18.64 -16.74
CA ASN A 130 -5.50 18.74 -15.71
C ASN A 130 -6.40 17.50 -15.78
N LEU A 131 -6.38 16.65 -14.76
CA LEU A 131 -7.11 15.38 -14.76
C LEU A 131 -8.64 15.52 -14.62
N GLU A 132 -9.15 16.72 -14.34
CA GLU A 132 -10.60 16.98 -14.35
C GLU A 132 -11.12 17.37 -15.74
N THR A 133 -10.24 17.72 -16.70
CA THR A 133 -10.64 18.04 -18.07
C THR A 133 -10.38 16.88 -19.03
N ALA A 134 -11.17 16.79 -20.09
CA ALA A 134 -10.99 15.74 -21.10
C ALA A 134 -9.66 15.92 -21.85
N GLU A 135 -9.28 17.16 -22.15
CA GLU A 135 -8.04 17.52 -22.84
C GLU A 135 -6.82 17.12 -22.00
N GLY A 136 -6.81 17.51 -20.71
CA GLY A 136 -5.68 17.20 -19.82
C GLY A 136 -5.53 15.70 -19.57
N ARG A 137 -6.64 14.93 -19.52
CA ARG A 137 -6.54 13.47 -19.46
C ARG A 137 -5.99 12.90 -20.77
N ALA A 138 -6.42 13.43 -21.90
CA ALA A 138 -5.92 12.98 -23.23
C ALA A 138 -4.40 13.20 -23.36
N ASP A 139 -3.85 14.30 -22.87
CA ASP A 139 -2.40 14.57 -22.88
C ASP A 139 -1.62 13.49 -22.12
N ILE A 140 -2.12 13.07 -20.94
CA ILE A 140 -1.52 12.01 -20.15
C ILE A 140 -1.69 10.64 -20.81
N GLU A 141 -2.88 10.35 -21.38
CA GLU A 141 -3.16 9.11 -22.10
C GLU A 141 -2.26 8.96 -23.32
N ASP A 142 -2.02 10.06 -24.06
CA ASP A 142 -1.13 10.09 -25.22
C ASP A 142 0.32 9.80 -24.84
N TYR A 143 0.78 10.31 -23.69
CA TYR A 143 2.09 9.96 -23.16
C TYR A 143 2.20 8.45 -22.93
N PHE A 144 1.25 7.84 -22.22
CA PHE A 144 1.29 6.39 -21.97
C PHE A 144 1.15 5.58 -23.27
N ARG A 145 0.35 6.04 -24.22
CA ARG A 145 0.20 5.38 -25.54
C ARG A 145 1.51 5.31 -26.31
N ARG A 146 2.32 6.38 -26.26
CA ARG A 146 3.62 6.41 -26.94
C ARG A 146 4.68 5.64 -26.18
N GLU A 147 4.86 5.93 -24.89
CA GLU A 147 6.02 5.46 -24.12
C GLU A 147 5.84 4.06 -23.53
N PHE A 148 4.60 3.63 -23.31
CA PHE A 148 4.26 2.34 -22.70
C PHE A 148 3.52 1.41 -23.65
N SER A 149 3.65 1.60 -24.98
CA SER A 149 2.92 0.82 -25.98
C SER A 149 3.07 -0.69 -25.83
N SER A 150 4.26 -1.18 -25.43
CA SER A 150 4.52 -2.60 -25.17
C SER A 150 3.84 -3.15 -23.93
N ASP A 151 3.47 -2.29 -22.97
CA ASP A 151 2.82 -2.63 -21.72
C ASP A 151 1.29 -2.63 -21.83
N LEU A 152 0.77 -2.00 -22.87
CA LEU A 152 -0.66 -1.78 -23.06
C LEU A 152 -1.35 -2.98 -23.74
N LYS A 153 -2.54 -3.30 -23.22
CA LYS A 153 -3.46 -4.30 -23.81
C LYS A 153 -4.55 -3.64 -24.67
N GLY A 154 -4.60 -2.31 -24.69
CA GLY A 154 -5.53 -1.48 -25.44
C GLY A 154 -5.23 -0.02 -25.20
N ALA A 155 -6.06 0.90 -25.72
CA ALA A 155 -5.88 2.32 -25.51
C ALA A 155 -5.91 2.64 -23.99
N PRO A 156 -4.90 3.34 -23.45
CA PRO A 156 -4.92 3.76 -22.07
C PRO A 156 -6.01 4.81 -21.87
N LYS A 157 -6.67 4.80 -20.70
CA LYS A 157 -7.69 5.78 -20.32
C LYS A 157 -7.52 6.14 -18.85
N ILE A 158 -7.53 7.44 -18.55
CA ILE A 158 -7.55 7.91 -17.16
C ILE A 158 -8.98 7.73 -16.63
N LEU A 159 -9.11 6.90 -15.60
CA LEU A 159 -10.37 6.66 -14.90
C LEU A 159 -10.40 7.46 -13.60
N THR A 160 -11.56 8.03 -13.31
CA THR A 160 -11.90 8.71 -12.05
C THR A 160 -13.41 8.65 -11.85
N ALA A 161 -13.85 8.70 -10.59
CA ALA A 161 -15.25 8.92 -10.24
C ALA A 161 -15.33 9.60 -8.86
N PRO A 162 -16.34 10.43 -8.61
CA PRO A 162 -16.52 11.10 -7.33
C PRO A 162 -16.57 10.11 -6.17
N GLY A 163 -15.72 10.34 -5.15
CA GLY A 163 -15.68 9.52 -3.95
C GLY A 163 -15.20 8.07 -4.15
N HIS A 164 -14.75 7.69 -5.34
CA HIS A 164 -14.16 6.38 -5.61
C HIS A 164 -12.64 6.39 -5.41
N SER A 165 -12.08 5.26 -4.97
CA SER A 165 -10.63 5.04 -4.92
C SER A 165 -10.30 3.73 -5.63
N PHE A 166 -9.32 3.77 -6.52
CA PHE A 166 -8.81 2.60 -7.25
C PHE A 166 -7.80 1.80 -6.41
N SER A 167 -8.04 1.71 -5.12
CA SER A 167 -7.21 0.90 -4.21
C SER A 167 -7.28 -0.60 -4.54
N ASP A 168 -6.41 -1.42 -3.93
CA ASP A 168 -6.41 -2.88 -4.16
C ASP A 168 -7.52 -3.60 -3.37
N VAL A 169 -8.29 -2.88 -2.55
CA VAL A 169 -9.44 -3.38 -1.81
C VAL A 169 -10.65 -2.47 -2.04
N SER A 170 -11.85 -3.03 -1.95
CA SER A 170 -13.11 -2.28 -2.12
C SER A 170 -13.44 -1.39 -0.92
N ALA A 171 -12.91 -1.72 0.25
CA ALA A 171 -13.13 -0.97 1.48
C ALA A 171 -12.36 0.36 1.45
N LYS A 172 -12.97 1.40 2.01
CA LYS A 172 -12.31 2.70 2.23
C LYS A 172 -11.50 2.64 3.51
N VAL A 173 -10.21 2.46 3.36
CA VAL A 173 -9.26 2.25 4.45
C VAL A 173 -7.96 3.01 4.18
N VAL A 174 -7.18 3.21 5.24
CA VAL A 174 -5.79 3.62 5.17
C VAL A 174 -4.89 2.42 5.41
N SER A 175 -3.74 2.38 4.79
CA SER A 175 -2.75 1.33 4.97
C SER A 175 -1.65 1.79 5.94
N ILE A 176 -1.32 0.95 6.89
CA ILE A 176 -0.30 1.19 7.93
C ILE A 176 0.78 0.13 7.78
N ILE A 177 2.04 0.52 7.78
CA ILE A 177 3.17 -0.39 7.76
C ILE A 177 4.10 -0.10 8.94
N ASN A 178 4.56 -1.16 9.60
CA ASN A 178 5.53 -1.10 10.66
C ASN A 178 6.95 -1.17 10.08
N LEU A 179 7.76 -0.17 10.33
CA LEU A 179 9.14 -0.11 9.82
C LEU A 179 10.02 -1.22 10.39
N ALA A 180 9.77 -1.68 11.61
CA ALA A 180 10.49 -2.83 12.18
C ALA A 180 10.16 -4.15 11.46
N SER A 181 8.93 -4.31 10.92
CA SER A 181 8.57 -5.45 10.07
C SER A 181 9.28 -5.39 8.72
N VAL A 182 9.42 -4.18 8.15
CA VAL A 182 10.23 -3.98 6.93
C VAL A 182 11.70 -4.30 7.19
N ALA A 183 12.26 -3.86 8.32
CA ALA A 183 13.63 -4.18 8.70
C ALA A 183 13.86 -5.70 8.90
N ALA A 184 12.86 -6.43 9.42
CA ALA A 184 12.93 -7.89 9.50
C ALA A 184 12.95 -8.54 8.10
N ILE A 185 12.18 -8.02 7.15
CA ILE A 185 12.19 -8.48 5.75
C ILE A 185 13.54 -8.15 5.10
N GLU A 186 14.10 -6.98 5.34
CA GLU A 186 15.43 -6.58 4.88
C GLU A 186 16.51 -7.55 5.39
N GLY A 187 16.49 -7.88 6.70
CA GLY A 187 17.39 -8.87 7.29
C GLY A 187 17.27 -10.25 6.64
N ALA A 188 16.05 -10.69 6.29
CA ALA A 188 15.80 -11.95 5.61
C ALA A 188 16.21 -11.93 4.12
N ALA A 189 16.09 -10.78 3.46
CA ALA A 189 16.50 -10.59 2.07
C ALA A 189 18.03 -10.48 1.92
N GLY A 190 18.73 -10.09 2.98
CA GLY A 190 20.19 -9.87 2.98
C GLY A 190 20.66 -8.65 2.16
N GLN A 191 19.75 -7.76 1.81
CA GLN A 191 20.01 -6.53 1.04
C GLN A 191 18.99 -5.46 1.44
N PRO A 192 19.27 -4.15 1.21
CA PRO A 192 18.40 -3.05 1.55
C PRO A 192 17.00 -3.19 0.94
N VAL A 193 15.99 -2.91 1.74
CA VAL A 193 14.58 -2.93 1.32
C VAL A 193 13.96 -1.57 1.59
N ASP A 194 13.82 -0.75 0.54
CA ASP A 194 13.14 0.54 0.67
C ASP A 194 11.68 0.33 1.11
N PRO A 195 11.25 0.93 2.24
CA PRO A 195 9.87 0.82 2.72
C PRO A 195 8.81 1.28 1.70
N LEU A 196 9.15 2.18 0.77
CA LEU A 196 8.23 2.68 -0.27
C LEU A 196 7.81 1.59 -1.27
N ARG A 197 8.52 0.47 -1.35
CA ARG A 197 8.07 -0.72 -2.12
C ARG A 197 6.69 -1.20 -1.68
N PHE A 198 6.36 -1.05 -0.39
CA PHE A 198 5.09 -1.49 0.20
C PHE A 198 3.92 -0.53 -0.06
N ARG A 199 4.20 0.69 -0.52
CA ARG A 199 3.19 1.66 -0.97
C ARG A 199 2.08 1.92 0.06
N SER A 200 2.47 2.06 1.32
CA SER A 200 1.56 2.33 2.43
C SER A 200 1.27 3.83 2.58
N ASN A 201 0.19 4.15 3.33
CA ASN A 201 -0.15 5.53 3.63
C ASN A 201 0.57 6.03 4.89
N LEU A 202 0.53 5.26 5.99
CA LEU A 202 1.20 5.58 7.25
C LEU A 202 2.36 4.63 7.47
N TYR A 203 3.55 5.17 7.66
CA TYR A 203 4.75 4.43 8.05
C TYR A 203 4.97 4.69 9.52
N VAL A 204 5.03 3.62 10.32
CA VAL A 204 5.05 3.67 11.79
C VAL A 204 6.37 3.14 12.32
N ASP A 205 6.95 3.87 13.27
CA ASP A 205 8.16 3.53 13.99
C ASP A 205 7.86 3.37 15.49
N GLY A 206 8.59 2.48 16.16
CA GLY A 206 8.49 2.24 17.60
C GLY A 206 7.83 0.92 17.99
N TRP A 207 7.04 0.27 17.12
CA TRP A 207 6.55 -1.07 17.37
C TRP A 207 7.62 -2.14 17.11
N PRO A 208 7.63 -3.24 17.89
CA PRO A 208 8.38 -4.45 17.52
C PRO A 208 7.95 -4.98 16.14
N GLY A 209 8.84 -5.69 15.46
CA GLY A 209 8.48 -6.34 14.19
C GLY A 209 7.25 -7.23 14.31
N TRP A 210 6.36 -7.15 13.33
CA TRP A 210 5.09 -7.90 13.23
C TRP A 210 4.04 -7.58 14.31
N HIS A 211 4.29 -6.58 15.16
CA HIS A 211 3.34 -6.18 16.21
C HIS A 211 2.01 -5.71 15.60
N GLU A 212 2.01 -5.10 14.42
CA GLU A 212 0.80 -4.66 13.74
C GLU A 212 -0.23 -5.79 13.53
N PHE A 213 0.19 -7.05 13.48
CA PHE A 213 -0.72 -8.18 13.33
C PHE A 213 -1.52 -8.50 14.60
N SER A 214 -0.95 -8.20 15.77
CA SER A 214 -1.67 -8.35 17.05
C SER A 214 -2.77 -7.29 17.22
N LEU A 215 -2.75 -6.23 16.39
CA LEU A 215 -3.70 -5.12 16.47
C LEU A 215 -5.01 -5.36 15.71
N LEU A 216 -5.21 -6.53 15.10
CA LEU A 216 -6.45 -6.83 14.39
C LEU A 216 -7.66 -6.72 15.32
N GLY A 217 -8.63 -5.87 14.93
CA GLY A 217 -9.80 -5.57 15.75
C GLY A 217 -9.57 -4.50 16.80
N GLU A 218 -8.34 -4.04 17.04
CA GLU A 218 -8.04 -2.97 17.98
C GLU A 218 -8.32 -1.58 17.36
N THR A 219 -8.44 -0.58 18.21
CA THR A 219 -8.58 0.82 17.83
C THR A 219 -7.29 1.56 18.18
N LEU A 220 -6.72 2.24 17.19
CA LEU A 220 -5.57 3.11 17.35
C LEU A 220 -6.05 4.55 17.55
N ALA A 221 -5.48 5.25 18.53
CA ALA A 221 -5.68 6.67 18.76
C ALA A 221 -4.44 7.45 18.29
N ILE A 222 -4.67 8.53 17.55
CA ILE A 222 -3.65 9.50 17.12
C ILE A 222 -4.25 10.87 17.41
N GLY A 223 -3.97 11.42 18.61
CA GLY A 223 -4.73 12.56 19.13
C GLY A 223 -6.23 12.21 19.18
N ASP A 224 -7.04 13.03 18.51
CA ASP A 224 -8.50 12.82 18.42
C ASP A 224 -8.91 11.78 17.37
N VAL A 225 -8.02 11.44 16.44
CA VAL A 225 -8.29 10.47 15.37
C VAL A 225 -8.39 9.05 15.94
N ARG A 226 -9.35 8.28 15.43
CA ARG A 226 -9.50 6.86 15.76
C ARG A 226 -9.50 6.03 14.49
N LEU A 227 -8.60 5.03 14.45
CA LEU A 227 -8.45 4.09 13.34
C LEU A 227 -8.73 2.67 13.84
N LYS A 228 -9.71 1.98 13.24
CA LYS A 228 -10.03 0.59 13.55
C LYS A 228 -9.25 -0.34 12.63
N VAL A 229 -8.34 -1.13 13.18
CA VAL A 229 -7.57 -2.11 12.41
C VAL A 229 -8.47 -3.25 11.94
N LYS A 230 -8.46 -3.54 10.63
CA LYS A 230 -9.45 -4.44 10.02
C LYS A 230 -8.84 -5.73 9.47
N LYS A 231 -7.65 -5.64 8.86
CA LYS A 231 -7.12 -6.76 8.08
C LYS A 231 -5.62 -6.59 7.83
N ASN A 232 -4.87 -7.69 7.82
CA ASN A 232 -3.50 -7.74 7.31
C ASN A 232 -3.46 -7.48 5.80
N ILE A 233 -2.32 -6.99 5.31
CA ILE A 233 -2.10 -6.71 3.90
C ILE A 233 -1.22 -7.79 3.28
N VAL A 234 -1.83 -8.68 2.50
CA VAL A 234 -1.11 -9.64 1.65
C VAL A 234 -0.34 -8.87 0.59
N ARG A 235 0.95 -9.18 0.44
CA ARG A 235 1.81 -8.50 -0.52
C ARG A 235 1.92 -9.28 -1.83
N CYS A 236 1.93 -8.56 -2.92
CA CYS A 236 2.08 -9.13 -4.26
C CYS A 236 3.43 -8.72 -4.87
N ALA A 237 3.77 -9.28 -6.02
CA ALA A 237 5.03 -9.01 -6.71
C ALA A 237 5.28 -7.53 -7.09
N ALA A 238 4.36 -6.60 -6.79
CA ALA A 238 4.62 -5.16 -6.92
C ALA A 238 5.75 -4.70 -5.99
N ILE A 239 5.91 -5.30 -4.80
CA ILE A 239 6.97 -4.95 -3.85
C ILE A 239 8.37 -5.42 -4.29
N ASN A 240 8.45 -6.22 -5.35
CA ASN A 240 9.73 -6.64 -5.95
C ASN A 240 10.39 -5.52 -6.76
N VAL A 241 9.60 -4.49 -7.12
CA VAL A 241 10.09 -3.37 -7.92
C VAL A 241 10.75 -2.35 -7.02
N ASP A 242 12.00 -2.02 -7.32
CA ASP A 242 12.72 -0.93 -6.67
C ASP A 242 12.11 0.42 -7.09
N PRO A 243 11.73 1.29 -6.13
CA PRO A 243 11.07 2.56 -6.46
C PRO A 243 12.00 3.60 -7.09
N VAL A 244 13.33 3.38 -7.07
CA VAL A 244 14.33 4.29 -7.60
C VAL A 244 14.82 3.82 -8.97
N THR A 245 15.21 2.53 -9.06
CA THR A 245 15.80 1.95 -10.30
C THR A 245 14.74 1.41 -11.25
N ALA A 246 13.51 1.18 -10.78
CA ALA A 246 12.43 0.51 -11.51
C ALA A 246 12.75 -0.94 -11.89
N GLU A 247 13.74 -1.56 -11.26
CA GLU A 247 14.12 -2.95 -11.49
C GLU A 247 13.40 -3.91 -10.53
N ARG A 248 13.23 -5.16 -10.97
CA ARG A 248 12.79 -6.27 -10.10
C ARG A 248 14.01 -6.96 -9.52
N ASP A 249 14.64 -6.32 -8.56
CA ASP A 249 15.91 -6.75 -7.96
C ASP A 249 15.73 -7.78 -6.84
N LEU A 250 14.53 -7.88 -6.25
CA LEU A 250 14.19 -8.76 -5.13
C LEU A 250 12.96 -9.63 -5.44
N ASN A 251 12.79 -10.73 -4.68
CA ASN A 251 11.55 -11.51 -4.65
C ASN A 251 11.00 -11.55 -3.22
N LEU A 252 10.55 -10.40 -2.73
CA LEU A 252 10.14 -10.21 -1.33
C LEU A 252 8.99 -11.13 -0.89
N PRO A 253 7.88 -11.33 -1.65
CA PRO A 253 6.84 -12.26 -1.21
C PRO A 253 7.37 -13.68 -1.00
N LYS A 254 8.25 -14.16 -1.89
CA LYS A 254 8.87 -15.48 -1.73
C LYS A 254 9.79 -15.53 -0.50
N THR A 255 10.62 -14.50 -0.31
CA THR A 255 11.49 -14.37 0.87
C THR A 255 10.67 -14.39 2.15
N MET A 256 9.56 -13.63 2.19
CA MET A 256 8.69 -13.56 3.36
C MET A 256 8.05 -14.92 3.68
N VAL A 257 7.52 -15.63 2.69
CA VAL A 257 6.96 -16.98 2.90
C VAL A 257 8.04 -17.96 3.40
N GLN A 258 9.26 -17.88 2.86
CA GLN A 258 10.35 -18.79 3.25
C GLN A 258 10.85 -18.54 4.68
N HIS A 259 10.93 -17.30 5.13
CA HIS A 259 11.50 -16.96 6.43
C HIS A 259 10.46 -16.78 7.53
N PHE A 260 9.24 -16.34 7.20
CA PHE A 260 8.20 -16.01 8.17
C PHE A 260 6.93 -16.86 8.03
N GLY A 261 6.78 -17.65 6.95
CA GLY A 261 5.63 -18.49 6.71
C GLY A 261 4.40 -17.77 6.15
N HIS A 262 4.52 -16.48 5.82
CA HIS A 262 3.44 -15.65 5.25
C HIS A 262 4.02 -14.58 4.32
N ASP A 263 3.17 -13.97 3.49
CA ASP A 263 3.48 -12.82 2.64
C ASP A 263 2.72 -11.54 3.07
N ASP A 264 2.22 -11.52 4.30
CA ASP A 264 1.58 -10.35 4.90
C ASP A 264 2.63 -9.35 5.43
N CYS A 265 2.38 -8.04 5.25
CA CYS A 265 3.14 -6.95 5.87
C CYS A 265 2.29 -5.70 5.96
N GLY A 266 2.12 -5.17 7.18
CA GLY A 266 1.22 -4.04 7.47
C GLY A 266 -0.26 -4.43 7.55
N VAL A 267 -1.09 -3.44 7.88
CA VAL A 267 -2.52 -3.60 8.10
C VAL A 267 -3.34 -2.51 7.42
N TYR A 268 -4.59 -2.82 7.11
CA TYR A 268 -5.61 -1.83 6.74
C TYR A 268 -6.37 -1.39 7.97
N ALA A 269 -6.62 -0.09 8.08
CA ALA A 269 -7.44 0.50 9.15
C ALA A 269 -8.53 1.42 8.57
N GLU A 270 -9.72 1.35 9.16
CA GLU A 270 -10.85 2.21 8.85
C GLU A 270 -10.79 3.46 9.73
N ILE A 271 -11.04 4.63 9.15
CA ILE A 271 -11.13 5.89 9.90
C ILE A 271 -12.49 5.95 10.57
N ILE A 272 -12.51 5.86 11.91
CA ILE A 272 -13.74 5.91 12.72
C ILE A 272 -14.01 7.35 13.17
N THR A 273 -12.99 8.03 13.68
CA THR A 273 -13.07 9.45 14.04
C THR A 273 -12.04 10.21 13.22
N GLY A 274 -12.49 11.28 12.58
CA GLY A 274 -11.64 12.11 11.74
C GLY A 274 -10.85 13.14 12.54
N GLY A 275 -9.92 13.78 11.87
CA GLY A 275 -9.04 14.81 12.43
C GLY A 275 -7.79 14.94 11.56
N THR A 276 -6.85 15.77 11.98
CA THR A 276 -5.56 15.91 11.31
C THR A 276 -4.51 15.08 12.01
N VAL A 277 -3.71 14.35 11.23
CA VAL A 277 -2.53 13.62 11.70
C VAL A 277 -1.29 14.13 10.97
N ALA A 278 -0.15 14.11 11.64
CA ALA A 278 1.13 14.57 11.11
C ALA A 278 2.25 13.56 11.38
N ALA A 279 3.33 13.68 10.63
CA ALA A 279 4.56 12.96 10.96
C ALA A 279 5.03 13.40 12.36
N GLY A 280 5.41 12.43 13.19
CA GLY A 280 5.77 12.63 14.60
C GLY A 280 4.65 12.38 15.59
N ASP A 281 3.38 12.35 15.17
CA ASP A 281 2.26 12.07 16.07
C ASP A 281 2.35 10.66 16.67
N MET A 282 2.07 10.59 17.98
CA MET A 282 2.08 9.33 18.72
C MET A 282 0.85 8.50 18.43
N ILE A 283 1.05 7.20 18.40
CA ILE A 283 -0.02 6.20 18.20
C ILE A 283 -0.19 5.41 19.50
N GLU A 284 -1.39 5.40 20.03
CA GLU A 284 -1.78 4.64 21.21
C GLU A 284 -2.80 3.56 20.84
N ILE A 285 -2.78 2.43 21.56
CA ILE A 285 -3.79 1.39 21.40
C ILE A 285 -4.87 1.66 22.45
N VAL A 286 -6.11 1.87 22.02
CA VAL A 286 -7.23 2.14 22.90
C VAL A 286 -7.84 0.82 23.36
N SER A 287 -7.69 0.49 24.65
CA SER A 287 -8.36 -0.67 25.26
C SER A 287 -9.89 -0.50 25.25
N PRO A 288 -10.66 -1.60 25.08
CA PRO A 288 -12.12 -1.55 25.06
C PRO A 288 -12.77 -0.91 26.29
N GLU A 289 -12.10 -0.95 27.44
CA GLU A 289 -12.60 -0.39 28.72
C GLU A 289 -12.71 1.14 28.72
N LEU A 290 -11.94 1.85 27.90
CA LEU A 290 -11.99 3.32 27.81
C LEU A 290 -13.12 3.83 26.88
N GLN A 291 -13.72 2.97 26.08
CA GLN A 291 -14.83 3.36 25.19
C GLN A 291 -16.17 3.57 25.93
N LEU A 292 -16.33 3.00 27.11
CA LEU A 292 -17.57 3.09 27.92
C LEU A 292 -17.66 4.36 28.77
N GLN A 293 -16.61 5.16 28.86
CA GLN A 293 -16.59 6.39 29.70
C GLN A 293 -16.82 7.68 28.89
N SER A 294 -16.95 7.61 27.58
CA SER A 294 -17.13 8.78 26.69
C SER A 294 -18.46 8.77 25.91
N SER A 295 -19.44 8.00 26.32
CA SER A 295 -20.80 7.95 25.73
C SER A 295 -21.85 8.57 26.66
#